data_aa08e6185e6b7e40924caf04128ad07e
#
_entry.id   aa08e6185e6b7e40924caf04128ad07e
#
_cell.length_a   1.000
_cell.length_b   1.000
_cell.length_c   1.000
_cell.angle_alpha   90.00
_cell.angle_beta   90.00
_cell.angle_gamma   90.00
#
_symmetry.space_group_name_H-M   'P 1'
#
loop_
_entity.id
_entity.type
_entity.pdbx_description
1 polymer ?
#
loop_
_entity_poly.entity_id
_entity_poly.type
_entity_poly.pdbx_seq_one_letter_code
_entity_poly.pdbx_strand_id
1 'polypeptide(L)'
;MPHIPRPEKADMEVVLEAGDVLYIPRGWWHNPMPMGCETFHLAIGTFPPNGYNYMEWLMKKVPEIASLRQSFRGWEADKGNIQDMAQQVAGLIANPEHYENFMQAFLGDQRVDSPFMMECFGNAHSSGLPDDALLRLNAVDISTLEKGYVIANGTKINMDVSSAHILEQLGRREVMSLSELLAEYNLDQQVKAKTLINQITMLDVLEVIGNKS
;
A
#
# COMPACT_ATOMS: atom_id res chain seq x y z
N MET A 1 -12.74 10.75 18.19
CA MET A 1 -13.23 9.36 18.42
C MET A 1 -14.14 9.37 19.62
N PRO A 2 -15.24 8.63 19.64
CA PRO A 2 -16.04 8.51 20.84
C PRO A 2 -15.18 7.93 21.97
N HIS A 3 -15.33 8.51 23.16
CA HIS A 3 -14.61 8.03 24.35
C HIS A 3 -15.26 6.71 24.81
N ILE A 4 -14.58 5.61 24.57
CA ILE A 4 -14.99 4.29 25.08
C ILE A 4 -14.42 4.18 26.49
N PRO A 5 -15.24 4.04 27.54
CA PRO A 5 -14.74 3.92 28.89
C PRO A 5 -13.92 2.62 29.05
N ARG A 6 -12.89 2.69 29.90
CA ARG A 6 -12.08 1.52 30.23
C ARG A 6 -12.98 0.48 30.93
N PRO A 7 -12.93 -0.79 30.52
CA PRO A 7 -13.65 -1.87 31.23
C PRO A 7 -13.11 -2.03 32.65
N GLU A 8 -13.97 -2.35 33.60
CA GLU A 8 -13.59 -2.56 35.00
C GLU A 8 -12.81 -3.87 35.19
N LYS A 9 -13.07 -4.84 34.32
CA LYS A 9 -12.45 -6.17 34.35
C LYS A 9 -11.87 -6.49 32.97
N ALA A 10 -10.71 -7.16 32.97
CA ALA A 10 -10.14 -7.69 31.75
C ALA A 10 -10.96 -8.88 31.22
N ASP A 11 -11.25 -8.87 29.92
CA ASP A 11 -11.90 -10.02 29.27
C ASP A 11 -10.92 -11.17 29.06
N MET A 12 -9.63 -10.85 28.94
CA MET A 12 -8.56 -11.81 28.71
C MET A 12 -7.25 -11.33 29.37
N GLU A 13 -6.55 -12.24 30.01
CA GLU A 13 -5.18 -12.04 30.49
C GLU A 13 -4.29 -13.09 29.87
N VAL A 14 -3.17 -12.68 29.28
CA VAL A 14 -2.19 -13.57 28.65
C VAL A 14 -0.79 -13.18 29.08
N VAL A 15 0.05 -14.17 29.27
CA VAL A 15 1.50 -13.96 29.46
C VAL A 15 2.17 -14.26 28.13
N LEU A 16 3.00 -13.32 27.67
CA LEU A 16 3.75 -13.44 26.44
C LEU A 16 5.22 -13.73 26.76
N GLU A 17 5.79 -14.66 26.02
CA GLU A 17 7.21 -15.02 26.08
C GLU A 17 7.97 -14.50 24.85
N ALA A 18 9.29 -14.60 24.88
CA ALA A 18 10.12 -14.21 23.75
C ALA A 18 9.79 -15.03 22.49
N GLY A 19 9.42 -14.37 21.42
CA GLY A 19 8.97 -14.97 20.15
C GLY A 19 7.46 -15.00 19.95
N ASP A 20 6.68 -14.68 20.99
CA ASP A 20 5.22 -14.60 20.85
C ASP A 20 4.78 -13.35 20.08
N VAL A 21 3.68 -13.49 19.37
CA VAL A 21 2.99 -12.40 18.65
C VAL A 21 1.56 -12.32 19.15
N LEU A 22 1.17 -11.12 19.61
CA LEU A 22 -0.20 -10.84 20.01
C LEU A 22 -0.84 -9.87 19.01
N TYR A 23 -1.93 -10.30 18.39
CA TYR A 23 -2.77 -9.43 17.58
C TYR A 23 -3.88 -8.83 18.44
N ILE A 24 -3.94 -7.50 18.51
CA ILE A 24 -4.98 -6.76 19.22
C ILE A 24 -5.85 -6.04 18.19
N PRO A 25 -7.14 -6.36 18.05
CA PRO A 25 -8.04 -5.67 17.16
C PRO A 25 -8.13 -4.17 17.47
N ARG A 26 -8.40 -3.37 16.44
CA ARG A 26 -8.57 -1.93 16.58
C ARG A 26 -9.67 -1.59 17.60
N GLY A 27 -9.35 -0.70 18.53
CA GLY A 27 -10.30 -0.21 19.54
C GLY A 27 -10.39 -1.05 20.82
N TRP A 28 -9.64 -2.13 20.91
CA TRP A 28 -9.57 -2.91 22.15
C TRP A 28 -8.66 -2.24 23.16
N TRP A 29 -9.16 -2.15 24.40
CA TRP A 29 -8.35 -1.74 25.53
C TRP A 29 -7.30 -2.80 25.86
N HIS A 30 -6.07 -2.39 26.02
CA HIS A 30 -4.97 -3.27 26.41
C HIS A 30 -4.04 -2.56 27.39
N ASN A 31 -3.48 -3.33 28.30
CA ASN A 31 -2.58 -2.83 29.33
C ASN A 31 -1.41 -3.80 29.50
N PRO A 32 -0.29 -3.61 28.80
CA PRO A 32 0.88 -4.43 28.97
C PRO A 32 1.54 -4.13 30.32
N MET A 33 1.83 -5.18 31.08
CA MET A 33 2.47 -5.08 32.40
C MET A 33 3.70 -5.98 32.45
N PRO A 34 4.86 -5.48 32.94
CA PRO A 34 6.05 -6.28 33.11
C PRO A 34 5.85 -7.30 34.25
N MET A 35 6.37 -8.51 34.07
CA MET A 35 6.28 -9.61 35.00
C MET A 35 7.47 -9.63 35.99
N GLY A 36 7.92 -8.46 36.46
CA GLY A 36 8.97 -8.35 37.48
C GLY A 36 10.41 -8.38 36.93
N CYS A 37 10.59 -8.35 35.61
CA CYS A 37 11.88 -8.19 34.93
C CYS A 37 11.77 -7.17 33.81
N GLU A 38 12.91 -6.71 33.32
CA GLU A 38 12.96 -5.86 32.13
C GLU A 38 12.40 -6.61 30.91
N THR A 39 11.48 -5.96 30.19
CA THR A 39 10.85 -6.53 29.00
C THR A 39 10.99 -5.56 27.84
N PHE A 40 11.21 -6.10 26.65
CA PHE A 40 11.17 -5.37 25.40
C PHE A 40 10.09 -5.96 24.50
N HIS A 41 9.26 -5.11 23.93
CA HIS A 41 8.29 -5.53 22.91
C HIS A 41 8.29 -4.53 21.74
N LEU A 42 8.05 -5.05 20.54
CA LEU A 42 7.85 -4.26 19.34
C LEU A 42 6.36 -4.12 19.07
N ALA A 43 5.85 -2.89 19.05
CA ALA A 43 4.47 -2.62 18.66
C ALA A 43 4.43 -2.22 17.18
N ILE A 44 3.68 -2.99 16.39
CA ILE A 44 3.48 -2.73 14.96
C ILE A 44 2.02 -2.35 14.76
N GLY A 45 1.78 -1.13 14.28
CA GLY A 45 0.44 -0.65 13.93
C GLY A 45 0.16 -0.82 12.43
N THR A 46 -1.00 -1.37 12.09
CA THR A 46 -1.52 -1.39 10.73
C THR A 46 -2.68 -0.42 10.60
N PHE A 47 -2.70 0.37 9.55
CA PHE A 47 -3.71 1.40 9.30
C PHE A 47 -4.41 1.14 7.96
N PRO A 48 -5.24 0.09 7.85
CA PRO A 48 -5.99 -0.15 6.63
C PRO A 48 -6.97 1.00 6.37
N PRO A 49 -7.27 1.31 5.09
CA PRO A 49 -8.24 2.33 4.74
C PRO A 49 -9.61 1.97 5.31
N ASN A 50 -10.35 2.98 5.69
CA ASN A 50 -11.70 2.82 6.24
C ASN A 50 -12.66 3.85 5.62
N GLY A 51 -13.95 3.72 5.94
CA GLY A 51 -14.99 4.60 5.40
C GLY A 51 -14.75 6.08 5.72
N TYR A 52 -14.14 6.41 6.85
CA TYR A 52 -13.78 7.79 7.18
C TYR A 52 -12.73 8.34 6.20
N ASN A 53 -11.67 7.59 5.93
CA ASN A 53 -10.64 7.98 4.96
C ASN A 53 -11.22 8.16 3.55
N TYR A 54 -12.15 7.28 3.15
CA TYR A 54 -12.85 7.39 1.88
C TYR A 54 -13.70 8.66 1.81
N MET A 55 -14.43 8.98 2.87
CA MET A 55 -15.23 10.22 2.94
C MET A 55 -14.35 11.48 2.90
N GLU A 56 -13.23 11.52 3.62
CA GLU A 56 -12.29 12.65 3.55
C GLU A 56 -11.75 12.86 2.12
N TRP A 57 -11.45 11.77 1.43
CA TRP A 57 -10.99 11.83 0.04
C TRP A 57 -12.10 12.33 -0.89
N LEU A 58 -13.33 11.85 -0.73
CA LEU A 58 -14.48 12.31 -1.50
C LEU A 58 -14.81 13.78 -1.26
N MET A 59 -14.62 14.29 -0.06
CA MET A 59 -14.86 15.70 0.28
C MET A 59 -14.05 16.66 -0.61
N LYS A 60 -12.92 16.24 -1.15
CA LYS A 60 -12.12 17.03 -2.11
C LYS A 60 -12.84 17.18 -3.47
N LYS A 61 -13.79 16.31 -3.81
CA LYS A 61 -14.57 16.32 -5.06
C LYS A 61 -15.93 17.02 -4.90
N VAL A 62 -16.39 17.17 -3.68
CA VAL A 62 -17.68 17.79 -3.33
C VAL A 62 -17.84 19.23 -3.88
N PRO A 63 -16.79 20.10 -3.91
CA PRO A 63 -16.92 21.44 -4.50
C PRO A 63 -17.33 21.49 -5.97
N GLU A 64 -17.22 20.39 -6.70
CA GLU A 64 -17.65 20.30 -8.10
C GLU A 64 -19.18 20.19 -8.25
N ILE A 65 -19.88 19.81 -7.18
CA ILE A 65 -21.34 19.62 -7.14
C ILE A 65 -22.06 20.95 -6.95
N ALA A 66 -22.88 21.33 -7.93
CA ALA A 66 -23.57 22.63 -7.93
C ALA A 66 -24.51 22.82 -6.74
N SER A 67 -25.26 21.80 -6.35
CA SER A 67 -26.18 21.84 -5.20
C SER A 67 -25.46 22.14 -3.87
N LEU A 68 -24.22 21.65 -3.70
CA LEU A 68 -23.40 21.88 -2.51
C LEU A 68 -22.79 23.29 -2.44
N ARG A 69 -22.81 24.06 -3.53
CA ARG A 69 -22.31 25.44 -3.59
C ARG A 69 -23.40 26.49 -3.39
N GLN A 70 -24.67 26.06 -3.27
CA GLN A 70 -25.77 27.00 -3.05
C GLN A 70 -25.78 27.51 -1.61
N SER A 71 -26.03 28.80 -1.46
CA SER A 71 -26.18 29.40 -0.13
C SER A 71 -27.52 29.02 0.50
N PHE A 72 -27.49 28.62 1.77
CA PHE A 72 -28.69 28.31 2.53
C PHE A 72 -29.44 29.57 2.92
N ARG A 73 -30.78 29.49 2.86
CA ARG A 73 -31.70 30.56 3.19
C ARG A 73 -32.68 30.21 4.31
N GLY A 74 -32.83 28.94 4.59
CA GLY A 74 -33.69 28.39 5.64
C GLY A 74 -34.31 27.07 5.21
N TRP A 75 -34.66 26.22 6.17
CA TRP A 75 -35.10 24.85 5.96
C TRP A 75 -36.17 24.71 4.87
N GLU A 76 -37.25 25.52 4.95
CA GLU A 76 -38.37 25.41 4.01
C GLU A 76 -37.98 25.74 2.55
N ALA A 77 -37.06 26.70 2.39
CA ALA A 77 -36.56 27.10 1.07
C ALA A 77 -35.52 26.12 0.51
N ASP A 78 -34.84 25.40 1.38
CA ASP A 78 -33.64 24.61 1.01
C ASP A 78 -33.93 23.10 0.94
N LYS A 79 -35.11 22.62 1.31
CA LYS A 79 -35.49 21.19 1.31
C LYS A 79 -35.12 20.47 0.02
N GLY A 80 -35.49 21.04 -1.12
CA GLY A 80 -35.23 20.46 -2.43
C GLY A 80 -33.74 20.35 -2.71
N ASN A 81 -32.98 21.43 -2.43
CA ASN A 81 -31.54 21.44 -2.60
C ASN A 81 -30.83 20.43 -1.68
N ILE A 82 -31.31 20.26 -0.44
CA ILE A 82 -30.78 19.28 0.52
C ILE A 82 -31.02 17.85 0.02
N GLN A 83 -32.20 17.56 -0.56
CA GLN A 83 -32.49 16.26 -1.16
C GLN A 83 -31.59 15.98 -2.36
N ASP A 84 -31.40 16.96 -3.23
CA ASP A 84 -30.50 16.83 -4.38
C ASP A 84 -29.05 16.60 -3.95
N MET A 85 -28.57 17.34 -2.93
CA MET A 85 -27.27 17.12 -2.32
C MET A 85 -27.12 15.69 -1.83
N ALA A 86 -28.09 15.18 -1.07
CA ALA A 86 -28.04 13.83 -0.51
C ALA A 86 -27.95 12.77 -1.60
N GLN A 87 -28.72 12.90 -2.68
CA GLN A 87 -28.68 11.97 -3.81
C GLN A 87 -27.35 12.02 -4.55
N GLN A 88 -26.83 13.21 -4.82
CA GLN A 88 -25.56 13.37 -5.53
C GLN A 88 -24.37 12.84 -4.70
N VAL A 89 -24.34 13.12 -3.41
CA VAL A 89 -23.31 12.58 -2.49
C VAL A 89 -23.42 11.05 -2.40
N ALA A 90 -24.63 10.51 -2.28
CA ALA A 90 -24.84 9.06 -2.30
C ALA A 90 -24.30 8.43 -3.60
N GLY A 91 -24.53 9.08 -4.75
CA GLY A 91 -23.99 8.64 -6.03
C GLY A 91 -22.46 8.65 -6.08
N LEU A 92 -21.82 9.67 -5.49
CA LEU A 92 -20.35 9.69 -5.38
C LEU A 92 -19.81 8.54 -4.51
N ILE A 93 -20.45 8.29 -3.38
CA ILE A 93 -20.05 7.22 -2.45
C ILE A 93 -20.19 5.84 -3.10
N ALA A 94 -21.28 5.63 -3.85
CA ALA A 94 -21.60 4.34 -4.47
C ALA A 94 -20.87 4.09 -5.80
N ASN A 95 -20.07 5.05 -6.30
CA ASN A 95 -19.39 4.92 -7.58
C ASN A 95 -18.14 4.03 -7.44
N PRO A 96 -18.06 2.86 -8.11
CA PRO A 96 -16.91 1.96 -8.06
C PRO A 96 -15.61 2.62 -8.52
N GLU A 97 -15.65 3.50 -9.52
CA GLU A 97 -14.48 4.21 -10.02
C GLU A 97 -13.91 5.15 -8.95
N HIS A 98 -14.76 5.83 -8.17
CA HIS A 98 -14.31 6.66 -7.05
C HIS A 98 -13.64 5.82 -5.98
N TYR A 99 -14.20 4.65 -5.66
CA TYR A 99 -13.59 3.73 -4.71
C TYR A 99 -12.22 3.24 -5.18
N GLU A 100 -12.09 2.83 -6.45
CA GLU A 100 -10.81 2.40 -7.01
C GLU A 100 -9.77 3.52 -7.00
N ASN A 101 -10.16 4.74 -7.38
CA ASN A 101 -9.28 5.92 -7.35
C ASN A 101 -8.86 6.28 -5.93
N PHE A 102 -9.76 6.14 -4.95
CA PHE A 102 -9.42 6.31 -3.54
C PHE A 102 -8.40 5.28 -3.09
N MET A 103 -8.62 4.00 -3.37
CA MET A 103 -7.70 2.94 -2.97
C MET A 103 -6.32 3.13 -3.60
N GLN A 104 -6.24 3.55 -4.87
CA GLN A 104 -4.98 3.89 -5.52
C GLN A 104 -4.28 5.06 -4.84
N ALA A 105 -5.00 6.13 -4.52
CA ALA A 105 -4.44 7.29 -3.84
C ALA A 105 -3.97 6.92 -2.42
N PHE A 106 -4.77 6.16 -1.68
CA PHE A 106 -4.45 5.76 -0.31
C PHE A 106 -3.21 4.86 -0.26
N LEU A 107 -3.13 3.86 -1.14
CA LEU A 107 -1.96 2.98 -1.24
C LEU A 107 -0.74 3.74 -1.79
N GLY A 108 -0.96 4.71 -2.69
CA GLY A 108 0.08 5.56 -3.23
C GLY A 108 0.71 6.50 -2.19
N ASP A 109 -0.02 6.90 -1.16
CA ASP A 109 0.49 7.72 -0.06
C ASP A 109 1.28 6.90 0.99
N GLN A 110 1.19 5.57 0.93
CA GLN A 110 1.91 4.65 1.81
C GLN A 110 3.34 4.41 1.30
N ARG A 111 4.23 5.36 1.53
CA ARG A 111 5.65 5.15 1.24
C ARG A 111 6.29 4.25 2.28
N VAL A 112 7.02 3.25 1.80
CA VAL A 112 7.96 2.49 2.62
C VAL A 112 9.34 3.12 2.41
N ASP A 113 9.97 3.60 3.46
CA ASP A 113 11.37 4.01 3.41
C ASP A 113 12.24 2.76 3.27
N SER A 114 12.44 2.32 2.03
CA SER A 114 13.42 1.28 1.74
C SER A 114 14.84 1.87 1.83
N PRO A 115 15.78 1.19 2.47
CA PRO A 115 17.17 1.62 2.45
C PRO A 115 17.63 1.69 0.98
N PHE A 116 18.15 2.85 0.59
CA PHE A 116 18.64 3.06 -0.76
C PHE A 116 19.86 2.13 -0.97
N MET A 117 19.70 1.14 -1.85
CA MET A 117 20.75 0.15 -2.11
C MET A 117 21.84 0.72 -3.02
N MET A 118 22.58 1.72 -2.51
CA MET A 118 23.73 2.35 -3.20
C MET A 118 24.78 1.33 -3.62
N GLU A 119 24.91 0.23 -2.89
CA GLU A 119 25.86 -0.83 -3.18
C GLU A 119 25.59 -1.50 -4.53
N CYS A 120 24.33 -1.57 -4.97
CA CYS A 120 23.96 -2.14 -6.27
C CYS A 120 24.18 -1.17 -7.44
N PHE A 121 24.12 0.14 -7.20
CA PHE A 121 24.17 1.17 -8.24
C PHE A 121 25.34 2.14 -8.09
N GLY A 122 25.99 2.18 -6.93
CA GLY A 122 27.07 3.13 -6.59
C GLY A 122 28.47 2.68 -6.98
N ASN A 123 28.65 1.47 -7.52
CA ASN A 123 29.97 1.00 -7.93
C ASN A 123 30.25 1.45 -9.38
N ALA A 124 31.28 2.27 -9.55
CA ALA A 124 31.67 2.80 -10.88
C ALA A 124 32.01 1.72 -11.93
N HIS A 125 32.17 0.47 -11.50
CA HIS A 125 32.49 -0.67 -12.35
C HIS A 125 31.32 -1.63 -12.60
N SER A 126 30.17 -1.44 -11.93
CA SER A 126 28.98 -2.27 -12.15
C SER A 126 27.92 -1.52 -12.95
N SER A 127 27.53 -2.06 -14.09
CA SER A 127 26.48 -1.52 -14.95
C SER A 127 25.06 -1.96 -14.55
N GLY A 128 24.77 -2.03 -13.24
CA GLY A 128 23.45 -2.45 -12.73
C GLY A 128 23.52 -3.60 -11.71
N LEU A 129 22.38 -4.25 -11.50
CA LEU A 129 22.26 -5.37 -10.57
C LEU A 129 23.13 -6.56 -10.96
N PRO A 130 23.81 -7.24 -10.01
CA PRO A 130 24.52 -8.49 -10.26
C PRO A 130 23.54 -9.60 -10.63
N ASP A 131 23.98 -10.58 -11.42
CA ASP A 131 23.12 -11.65 -11.95
C ASP A 131 22.56 -12.59 -10.85
N ASP A 132 23.23 -12.66 -9.70
CA ASP A 132 22.83 -13.39 -8.50
C ASP A 132 21.99 -12.59 -7.53
N ALA A 133 21.69 -11.32 -7.82
CA ALA A 133 20.82 -10.48 -6.99
C ALA A 133 19.44 -11.12 -6.83
N LEU A 134 18.98 -11.25 -5.58
CA LEU A 134 17.66 -11.76 -5.25
C LEU A 134 16.67 -10.60 -5.21
N LEU A 135 15.63 -10.70 -6.03
CA LEU A 135 14.63 -9.67 -6.23
C LEU A 135 13.28 -10.11 -5.68
N ARG A 136 12.58 -9.17 -5.08
CA ARG A 136 11.21 -9.31 -4.59
C ARG A 136 10.36 -8.14 -5.09
N LEU A 137 9.10 -8.41 -5.42
CA LEU A 137 8.14 -7.36 -5.76
C LEU A 137 7.74 -6.61 -4.48
N ASN A 138 7.99 -5.30 -4.45
CA ASN A 138 7.62 -4.41 -3.35
C ASN A 138 6.27 -3.76 -3.62
N ALA A 139 5.22 -4.56 -3.80
CA ALA A 139 3.86 -4.08 -4.03
C ALA A 139 2.97 -4.38 -2.82
N VAL A 140 2.15 -3.41 -2.44
CA VAL A 140 1.18 -3.55 -1.35
C VAL A 140 0.03 -4.49 -1.73
N ASP A 141 -0.35 -4.50 -3.01
CA ASP A 141 -1.43 -5.33 -3.56
C ASP A 141 -1.05 -5.82 -4.95
N ILE A 142 -0.90 -7.14 -5.08
CA ILE A 142 -0.58 -7.79 -6.36
C ILE A 142 -1.81 -8.01 -7.25
N SER A 143 -3.04 -7.88 -6.72
CA SER A 143 -4.27 -8.05 -7.51
C SER A 143 -4.42 -7.00 -8.61
N THR A 144 -3.69 -5.90 -8.51
CA THR A 144 -3.65 -4.83 -9.52
C THR A 144 -2.89 -5.22 -10.78
N LEU A 145 -2.05 -6.27 -10.72
CA LEU A 145 -1.32 -6.79 -11.90
C LEU A 145 -2.28 -7.22 -13.01
N GLU A 146 -3.40 -7.87 -12.66
CA GLU A 146 -4.44 -8.26 -13.61
C GLU A 146 -5.12 -7.06 -14.29
N LYS A 147 -5.08 -5.90 -13.66
CA LYS A 147 -5.63 -4.62 -14.17
C LYS A 147 -4.62 -3.83 -15.00
N GLY A 148 -3.42 -4.35 -15.21
CA GLY A 148 -2.37 -3.72 -16.01
C GLY A 148 -1.58 -2.62 -15.31
N TYR A 149 -1.55 -2.59 -13.98
CA TYR A 149 -0.72 -1.68 -13.20
C TYR A 149 -0.27 -2.29 -11.87
N VAL A 150 0.73 -1.68 -11.25
CA VAL A 150 1.17 -1.98 -9.89
C VAL A 150 1.27 -0.69 -9.09
N ILE A 151 0.98 -0.76 -7.79
CA ILE A 151 1.25 0.33 -6.85
C ILE A 151 2.39 -0.12 -5.97
N ALA A 152 3.51 0.56 -6.08
CA ALA A 152 4.70 0.31 -5.31
C ALA A 152 5.31 1.63 -4.85
N ASN A 153 5.77 1.68 -3.62
CA ASN A 153 6.41 2.85 -3.02
C ASN A 153 5.69 4.19 -3.31
N GLY A 154 4.39 4.22 -3.15
CA GLY A 154 3.59 5.43 -3.34
C GLY A 154 3.35 5.85 -4.79
N THR A 155 3.71 5.02 -5.77
CA THR A 155 3.57 5.35 -7.18
C THR A 155 2.77 4.29 -7.91
N LYS A 156 1.78 4.73 -8.71
CA LYS A 156 1.09 3.86 -9.67
C LYS A 156 1.91 3.76 -10.94
N ILE A 157 2.30 2.56 -11.30
CA ILE A 157 3.08 2.27 -12.49
C ILE A 157 2.22 1.44 -13.44
N ASN A 158 1.91 2.00 -14.61
CA ASN A 158 1.22 1.27 -15.65
C ASN A 158 2.21 0.32 -16.33
N MET A 159 1.78 -0.91 -16.55
CA MET A 159 2.60 -1.94 -17.14
C MET A 159 2.44 -1.95 -18.67
N ASP A 160 3.56 -2.10 -19.36
CA ASP A 160 3.59 -2.56 -20.75
C ASP A 160 3.73 -4.11 -20.79
N VAL A 161 3.69 -4.67 -21.98
CA VAL A 161 3.79 -6.15 -22.16
C VAL A 161 5.08 -6.71 -21.56
N SER A 162 6.19 -5.96 -21.60
CA SER A 162 7.49 -6.42 -21.12
C SER A 162 7.58 -6.39 -19.60
N SER A 163 7.11 -5.31 -18.99
CA SER A 163 7.09 -5.16 -17.53
C SER A 163 6.05 -6.08 -16.88
N ALA A 164 4.89 -6.27 -17.52
CA ALA A 164 3.85 -7.17 -17.04
C ALA A 164 4.39 -8.58 -16.82
N HIS A 165 5.11 -9.14 -17.78
CA HIS A 165 5.65 -10.48 -17.68
C HIS A 165 6.64 -10.64 -16.50
N ILE A 166 7.54 -9.67 -16.31
CA ILE A 166 8.50 -9.66 -15.20
C ILE A 166 7.79 -9.56 -13.84
N LEU A 167 6.85 -8.64 -13.73
CA LEU A 167 6.14 -8.39 -12.48
C LEU A 167 5.18 -9.53 -12.11
N GLU A 168 4.56 -10.19 -13.09
CA GLU A 168 3.74 -11.37 -12.86
C GLU A 168 4.56 -12.57 -12.37
N GLN A 169 5.74 -12.78 -12.91
CA GLN A 169 6.64 -13.86 -12.44
C GLN A 169 7.02 -13.63 -10.98
N LEU A 170 7.40 -12.41 -10.62
CA LEU A 170 7.74 -12.03 -9.24
C LEU A 170 6.52 -12.06 -8.32
N GLY A 171 5.35 -11.69 -8.80
CA GLY A 171 4.11 -11.80 -8.02
C GLY A 171 3.70 -13.23 -7.69
N ARG A 172 4.10 -14.21 -8.53
CA ARG A 172 3.83 -15.64 -8.29
C ARG A 172 4.88 -16.34 -7.42
N ARG A 173 6.10 -15.85 -7.42
CA ARG A 173 7.27 -16.51 -6.80
C ARG A 173 7.93 -15.56 -5.84
N GLU A 174 7.35 -15.12 -4.83
CA GLU A 174 7.84 -14.18 -3.80
C GLU A 174 9.28 -13.62 -3.99
N VAL A 175 10.26 -14.47 -4.33
CA VAL A 175 11.68 -14.12 -4.56
C VAL A 175 12.23 -14.87 -5.76
N MET A 176 12.95 -14.16 -6.63
CA MET A 176 13.69 -14.75 -7.77
C MET A 176 15.05 -14.06 -7.94
N SER A 177 16.06 -14.80 -8.43
CA SER A 177 17.32 -14.19 -8.84
C SER A 177 17.17 -13.49 -10.20
N LEU A 178 18.00 -12.47 -10.44
CA LEU A 178 18.02 -11.79 -11.74
C LEU A 178 18.28 -12.78 -12.89
N SER A 179 19.20 -13.73 -12.69
CA SER A 179 19.49 -14.78 -13.68
C SER A 179 18.28 -15.68 -13.97
N GLU A 180 17.47 -16.03 -12.97
CA GLU A 180 16.23 -16.80 -13.16
C GLU A 180 15.19 -16.01 -13.95
N LEU A 181 15.02 -14.72 -13.66
CA LEU A 181 14.12 -13.85 -14.41
C LEU A 181 14.54 -13.68 -15.87
N LEU A 182 15.84 -13.68 -16.13
CA LEU A 182 16.38 -13.50 -17.48
C LEU A 182 16.45 -14.80 -18.28
N ALA A 183 16.32 -15.97 -17.65
CA ALA A 183 16.52 -17.28 -18.30
C ALA A 183 15.51 -17.56 -19.45
N GLU A 184 14.33 -16.95 -19.41
CA GLU A 184 13.29 -17.14 -20.45
C GLU A 184 13.49 -16.23 -21.67
N TYR A 185 14.45 -15.30 -21.64
CA TYR A 185 14.72 -14.35 -22.71
C TYR A 185 15.92 -14.73 -23.56
N ASN A 186 15.87 -14.44 -24.86
CA ASN A 186 17.07 -14.50 -25.71
C ASN A 186 18.03 -13.33 -25.38
N LEU A 187 19.28 -13.39 -25.87
CA LEU A 187 20.34 -12.43 -25.52
C LEU A 187 19.94 -10.95 -25.73
N ASP A 188 19.28 -10.64 -26.85
CA ASP A 188 18.87 -9.26 -27.16
C ASP A 188 17.74 -8.79 -26.22
N GLN A 189 16.85 -9.70 -25.86
CA GLN A 189 15.78 -9.44 -24.91
C GLN A 189 16.30 -9.32 -23.47
N GLN A 190 17.31 -10.11 -23.10
CA GLN A 190 17.93 -10.04 -21.76
C GLN A 190 18.52 -8.66 -21.47
N VAL A 191 19.16 -8.03 -22.45
CA VAL A 191 19.69 -6.66 -22.29
C VAL A 191 18.58 -5.66 -21.98
N LYS A 192 17.47 -5.74 -22.72
CA LYS A 192 16.31 -4.86 -22.51
C LYS A 192 15.62 -5.14 -21.17
N ALA A 193 15.42 -6.43 -20.85
CA ALA A 193 14.82 -6.85 -19.58
C ALA A 193 15.67 -6.42 -18.38
N LYS A 194 16.99 -6.58 -18.45
CA LYS A 194 17.93 -6.14 -17.42
C LYS A 194 17.87 -4.62 -17.21
N THR A 195 17.81 -3.85 -18.30
CA THR A 195 17.65 -2.40 -18.22
C THR A 195 16.33 -2.02 -17.54
N LEU A 196 15.24 -2.66 -17.92
CA LEU A 196 13.92 -2.42 -17.31
C LEU A 196 13.90 -2.81 -15.82
N ILE A 197 14.45 -3.97 -15.47
CA ILE A 197 14.55 -4.41 -14.07
C ILE A 197 15.35 -3.40 -13.24
N ASN A 198 16.48 -2.92 -13.74
CA ASN A 198 17.24 -1.87 -13.06
C ASN A 198 16.41 -0.60 -12.85
N GLN A 199 15.65 -0.16 -13.86
CA GLN A 199 14.80 1.03 -13.76
C GLN A 199 13.70 0.88 -12.71
N ILE A 200 12.98 -0.25 -12.71
CA ILE A 200 11.89 -0.48 -11.75
C ILE A 200 12.43 -0.75 -10.33
N THR A 201 13.65 -1.26 -10.19
CA THR A 201 14.33 -1.34 -8.89
C THR A 201 14.70 0.05 -8.37
N MET A 202 15.17 0.96 -9.24
CA MET A 202 15.41 2.35 -8.85
C MET A 202 14.14 3.12 -8.46
N LEU A 203 12.98 2.65 -8.88
CA LEU A 203 11.67 3.19 -8.49
C LEU A 203 11.09 2.49 -7.24
N ASP A 204 11.89 1.65 -6.58
CA ASP A 204 11.48 0.83 -5.43
C ASP A 204 10.28 -0.12 -5.71
N VAL A 205 10.01 -0.43 -6.97
CA VAL A 205 9.02 -1.46 -7.35
C VAL A 205 9.55 -2.84 -7.07
N LEU A 206 10.85 -3.02 -7.24
CA LEU A 206 11.57 -4.23 -6.85
C LEU A 206 12.54 -3.91 -5.72
N GLU A 207 12.56 -4.79 -4.74
CA GLU A 207 13.50 -4.76 -3.63
C GLU A 207 14.60 -5.80 -3.87
N VAL A 208 15.85 -5.41 -3.64
CA VAL A 208 16.97 -6.34 -3.60
C VAL A 208 17.15 -6.81 -2.18
N ILE A 209 16.90 -8.10 -1.92
CA ILE A 209 16.95 -8.66 -0.56
C ILE A 209 18.26 -9.39 -0.25
N GLY A 210 19.17 -9.49 -1.20
CA GLY A 210 20.48 -10.13 -1.05
C GLY A 210 20.98 -10.71 -2.35
N ASN A 211 22.01 -11.55 -2.25
CA ASN A 211 22.56 -12.30 -3.37
C ASN A 211 22.41 -13.81 -3.10
N LYS A 212 22.27 -14.59 -4.18
CA LYS A 212 22.24 -16.05 -4.09
C LYS A 212 23.63 -16.52 -3.68
N SER A 213 23.76 -17.14 -2.50
CA SER A 213 25.00 -17.73 -1.98
C SER A 213 25.37 -19.02 -2.72
#